data_cc71c7d67f77f374da9e7b7e539f0073
#
_entry.id   cc71c7d67f77f374da9e7b7e539f0073
#
_cell.length_a   1.000
_cell.length_b   1.000
_cell.length_c   1.000
_cell.angle_alpha   90.00
_cell.angle_beta   90.00
_cell.angle_gamma   90.00
#
_symmetry.space_group_name_H-M   'P 1'
#
loop_
_entity.id
_entity.type
_entity.pdbx_description
1 polymer ?
#
loop_
_entity_poly.entity_id
_entity_poly.type
_entity_poly.pdbx_seq_one_letter_code
_entity_poly.pdbx_strand_id
1 'polypeptide(L)'
;MNGIKVMDMRCNKGDSAFLIDDGITAILYDTGFGFTGFEVAKNIQAVLGERKLDYIFLTHSHYDHALGSAYILRYYPTVKVVAGSYAAGIFQREGAKRTMREMDAKFAEKCGVNDYQFLGDELKVDIPVNEGDVIQAGDMCFEIIDLPGHTRCSIGFICKEKGLLLSSETLGVYDGEKRIVPSYLVSYSDAVSSIEKVKKLDIKRILAPHYGILNEEQTKYFLDNMKSASENAAHKILKSLKDGKSSDEIISDFKAEFWHGYIKEIYPEDAIDLNTSIMIELIRKELM
;
A
#
# COMPACT_ATOMS: atom_id res chain seq x y z
N MET A 1 5.55 -1.41 -21.68
CA MET A 1 4.08 -1.29 -21.53
C MET A 1 3.58 -0.39 -22.68
N ASN A 2 3.34 -0.97 -23.85
CA ASN A 2 2.87 -0.15 -24.99
C ASN A 2 1.48 0.42 -24.64
N GLY A 3 1.39 1.76 -24.59
CA GLY A 3 0.15 2.50 -24.41
C GLY A 3 -0.26 2.83 -22.96
N ILE A 4 0.27 2.15 -21.93
CA ILE A 4 -0.09 2.42 -20.53
C ILE A 4 0.87 3.44 -19.92
N LYS A 5 0.32 4.50 -19.34
CA LYS A 5 1.03 5.48 -18.53
C LYS A 5 0.71 5.25 -17.05
N VAL A 6 1.70 5.40 -16.20
CA VAL A 6 1.54 5.45 -14.74
C VAL A 6 2.00 6.81 -14.27
N MET A 7 1.14 7.55 -13.58
CA MET A 7 1.39 8.91 -13.16
C MET A 7 1.18 9.07 -11.67
N ASP A 8 2.06 9.82 -11.03
CA ASP A 8 2.00 10.11 -9.60
C ASP A 8 0.94 11.18 -9.32
N MET A 9 -0.06 10.84 -8.52
CA MET A 9 -1.14 11.75 -8.12
C MET A 9 -1.01 12.21 -6.67
N ARG A 10 0.02 11.76 -5.97
CA ARG A 10 0.24 12.07 -4.56
C ARG A 10 0.41 13.57 -4.32
N CYS A 11 -0.08 14.02 -3.17
CA CYS A 11 0.16 15.36 -2.65
C CYS A 11 1.18 15.34 -1.50
N ASN A 12 1.22 14.23 -0.78
CA ASN A 12 2.21 13.95 0.25
C ASN A 12 3.00 12.70 -0.16
N LYS A 13 4.29 12.63 0.15
CA LYS A 13 5.10 11.45 -0.19
C LYS A 13 4.64 10.19 0.53
N GLY A 14 4.02 10.33 1.71
CA GLY A 14 3.39 9.23 2.43
C GLY A 14 2.08 8.72 1.83
N ASP A 15 1.47 9.43 0.86
CA ASP A 15 0.32 8.90 0.12
C ASP A 15 0.73 7.66 -0.69
N SER A 16 -0.25 6.77 -0.95
CA SER A 16 -0.20 5.85 -2.09
C SER A 16 -1.34 6.22 -3.03
N ALA A 17 -1.04 6.86 -4.17
CA ALA A 17 -2.04 7.29 -5.15
C ALA A 17 -1.40 7.43 -6.54
N PHE A 18 -1.64 6.48 -7.45
CA PHE A 18 -1.05 6.47 -8.78
C PHE A 18 -2.11 6.19 -9.85
N LEU A 19 -2.17 7.05 -10.86
CA LEU A 19 -3.09 6.92 -11.98
C LEU A 19 -2.47 6.04 -13.07
N ILE A 20 -3.19 5.00 -13.45
CA ILE A 20 -2.88 4.10 -14.55
C ILE A 20 -3.85 4.47 -15.69
N ASP A 21 -3.33 4.87 -16.83
CA ASP A 21 -4.12 5.35 -17.96
C ASP A 21 -3.59 4.78 -19.29
N ASP A 22 -4.47 4.14 -20.06
CA ASP A 22 -4.17 3.64 -21.41
C ASP A 22 -4.70 4.56 -22.50
N GLY A 23 -5.25 5.73 -22.14
CA GLY A 23 -5.89 6.69 -23.03
C GLY A 23 -7.40 6.49 -23.21
N ILE A 24 -7.94 5.34 -22.80
CA ILE A 24 -9.35 4.99 -22.86
C ILE A 24 -9.89 4.76 -21.45
N THR A 25 -9.22 3.93 -20.67
CA THR A 25 -9.59 3.53 -19.30
C THR A 25 -8.58 4.11 -18.31
N ALA A 26 -9.10 4.72 -17.27
CA ALA A 26 -8.32 5.30 -16.18
C ALA A 26 -8.61 4.59 -14.85
N ILE A 27 -7.56 4.12 -14.18
CA ILE A 27 -7.61 3.41 -12.90
C ILE A 27 -6.73 4.16 -11.91
N LEU A 28 -7.26 4.48 -10.74
CA LEU A 28 -6.44 4.95 -9.63
C LEU A 28 -6.09 3.77 -8.73
N TYR A 29 -4.81 3.55 -8.54
CA TYR A 29 -4.24 2.58 -7.60
C TYR A 29 -3.98 3.27 -6.28
N ASP A 30 -4.70 2.86 -5.24
CA ASP A 30 -4.84 3.50 -3.95
C ASP A 30 -5.25 4.99 -4.05
N THR A 31 -5.46 5.66 -2.93
CA THR A 31 -6.07 6.99 -2.94
C THR A 31 -5.42 8.00 -2.00
N GLY A 32 -4.42 7.56 -1.22
CA GLY A 32 -3.78 8.40 -0.21
C GLY A 32 -4.63 8.65 1.03
N PHE A 33 -4.20 9.62 1.80
CA PHE A 33 -4.85 10.07 3.03
C PHE A 33 -6.19 10.76 2.78
N GLY A 34 -6.98 10.89 3.85
CA GLY A 34 -8.20 11.70 3.82
C GLY A 34 -7.88 13.19 3.66
N PHE A 35 -6.95 13.72 4.43
CA PHE A 35 -6.61 15.15 4.38
C PHE A 35 -5.97 15.62 3.07
N THR A 36 -5.42 14.70 2.25
CA THR A 36 -4.91 15.00 0.89
C THR A 36 -5.93 14.70 -0.22
N GLY A 37 -7.04 14.03 0.09
CA GLY A 37 -7.95 13.43 -0.88
C GLY A 37 -8.52 14.39 -1.93
N PHE A 38 -8.83 15.63 -1.55
CA PHE A 38 -9.30 16.65 -2.51
C PHE A 38 -8.19 17.10 -3.47
N GLU A 39 -6.95 17.21 -2.99
CA GLU A 39 -5.83 17.59 -3.86
C GLU A 39 -5.46 16.44 -4.81
N VAL A 40 -5.48 15.19 -4.34
CA VAL A 40 -5.35 14.01 -5.21
C VAL A 40 -6.43 14.04 -6.30
N ALA A 41 -7.69 14.31 -5.96
CA ALA A 41 -8.78 14.43 -6.94
C ALA A 41 -8.52 15.53 -7.99
N LYS A 42 -8.00 16.69 -7.58
CA LYS A 42 -7.61 17.78 -8.50
C LYS A 42 -6.45 17.38 -9.41
N ASN A 43 -5.44 16.67 -8.88
CA ASN A 43 -4.33 16.16 -9.69
C ASN A 43 -4.83 15.21 -10.78
N ILE A 44 -5.77 14.30 -10.43
CA ILE A 44 -6.41 13.41 -11.40
C ILE A 44 -7.18 14.21 -12.44
N GLN A 45 -7.96 15.22 -12.03
CA GLN A 45 -8.72 16.07 -12.95
C GLN A 45 -7.80 16.85 -13.89
N ALA A 46 -6.67 17.35 -13.42
CA ALA A 46 -5.69 18.05 -14.25
C ALA A 46 -5.11 17.14 -15.35
N VAL A 47 -5.01 15.84 -15.10
CA VAL A 47 -4.52 14.86 -16.08
C VAL A 47 -5.63 14.37 -17.01
N LEU A 48 -6.79 14.01 -16.48
CA LEU A 48 -7.89 13.42 -17.25
C LEU A 48 -8.73 14.45 -18.00
N GLY A 49 -8.77 15.72 -17.55
CA GLY A 49 -9.66 16.74 -18.10
C GLY A 49 -11.12 16.32 -17.95
N GLU A 50 -11.84 16.25 -19.06
CA GLU A 50 -13.25 15.84 -19.13
C GLU A 50 -13.46 14.32 -19.12
N ARG A 51 -12.37 13.54 -19.15
CA ARG A 51 -12.45 12.08 -19.11
C ARG A 51 -12.84 11.60 -17.71
N LYS A 52 -13.59 10.52 -17.65
CA LYS A 52 -13.95 9.86 -16.38
C LYS A 52 -12.75 9.11 -15.80
N LEU A 53 -12.76 8.96 -14.48
CA LEU A 53 -12.02 7.92 -13.77
C LEU A 53 -12.93 6.69 -13.72
N ASP A 54 -12.47 5.55 -14.22
CA ASP A 54 -13.29 4.34 -14.33
C ASP A 54 -13.28 3.52 -13.04
N TYR A 55 -12.09 3.33 -12.44
CA TYR A 55 -11.91 2.50 -11.26
C TYR A 55 -10.97 3.15 -10.24
N ILE A 56 -11.23 2.82 -8.98
CA ILE A 56 -10.28 2.93 -7.87
C ILE A 56 -9.99 1.50 -7.40
N PHE A 57 -8.73 1.10 -7.39
CA PHE A 57 -8.26 -0.19 -6.90
C PHE A 57 -7.57 0.02 -5.56
N LEU A 58 -8.17 -0.48 -4.46
CA LEU A 58 -7.62 -0.37 -3.12
C LEU A 58 -6.90 -1.67 -2.75
N THR A 59 -5.65 -1.56 -2.35
CA THR A 59 -4.82 -2.71 -1.97
C THR A 59 -5.16 -3.24 -0.59
N HIS A 60 -5.49 -2.37 0.35
CA HIS A 60 -5.86 -2.73 1.71
C HIS A 60 -6.53 -1.57 2.47
N SER A 61 -6.84 -1.77 3.75
CA SER A 61 -7.69 -0.87 4.52
C SER A 61 -6.95 0.18 5.34
N HIS A 62 -5.65 0.40 5.16
CA HIS A 62 -4.97 1.47 5.88
C HIS A 62 -5.40 2.85 5.38
N TYR A 63 -5.34 3.83 6.26
CA TYR A 63 -5.87 5.17 6.08
C TYR A 63 -5.15 5.95 4.96
N ASP A 64 -3.87 5.72 4.79
CA ASP A 64 -2.99 6.31 3.77
C ASP A 64 -3.10 5.66 2.38
N HIS A 65 -3.96 4.65 2.24
CA HIS A 65 -4.30 3.99 0.98
C HIS A 65 -5.76 4.20 0.59
N ALA A 66 -6.68 4.21 1.55
CA ALA A 66 -8.10 4.09 1.25
C ALA A 66 -8.92 5.36 1.47
N LEU A 67 -8.52 6.24 2.42
CA LEU A 67 -9.39 7.36 2.84
C LEU A 67 -9.65 8.38 1.74
N GLY A 68 -8.69 8.63 0.85
CA GLY A 68 -8.85 9.55 -0.27
C GLY A 68 -10.01 9.20 -1.20
N SER A 69 -10.43 7.91 -1.24
CA SER A 69 -11.52 7.47 -2.15
C SER A 69 -12.83 8.21 -1.90
N ALA A 70 -13.18 8.52 -0.65
CA ALA A 70 -14.40 9.28 -0.32
C ALA A 70 -14.39 10.71 -0.90
N TYR A 71 -13.22 11.32 -1.00
CA TYR A 71 -13.04 12.67 -1.55
C TYR A 71 -13.04 12.65 -3.09
N ILE A 72 -12.41 11.64 -3.68
CA ILE A 72 -12.35 11.45 -5.14
C ILE A 72 -13.75 11.19 -5.69
N LEU A 73 -14.63 10.51 -4.97
CA LEU A 73 -16.02 10.30 -5.32
C LEU A 73 -16.81 11.61 -5.48
N ARG A 74 -16.41 12.72 -4.86
CA ARG A 74 -17.02 14.04 -5.06
C ARG A 74 -16.74 14.62 -6.45
N TYR A 75 -15.61 14.28 -7.05
CA TYR A 75 -15.21 14.68 -8.41
C TYR A 75 -15.66 13.65 -9.46
N TYR A 76 -15.63 12.37 -9.10
CA TYR A 76 -15.92 11.25 -9.99
C TYR A 76 -17.01 10.33 -9.39
N PRO A 77 -18.29 10.79 -9.35
CA PRO A 77 -19.36 10.09 -8.64
C PRO A 77 -19.72 8.72 -9.25
N THR A 78 -19.30 8.45 -10.49
CA THR A 78 -19.57 7.17 -11.20
C THR A 78 -18.43 6.19 -11.13
N VAL A 79 -17.28 6.57 -10.56
CA VAL A 79 -16.11 5.68 -10.41
C VAL A 79 -16.46 4.44 -9.58
N LYS A 80 -15.93 3.29 -9.95
CA LYS A 80 -16.14 2.04 -9.23
C LYS A 80 -14.98 1.76 -8.29
N VAL A 81 -15.27 1.67 -7.01
CA VAL A 81 -14.28 1.30 -5.98
C VAL A 81 -14.22 -0.22 -5.86
N VAL A 82 -13.04 -0.78 -6.14
CA VAL A 82 -12.72 -2.21 -6.05
C VAL A 82 -11.80 -2.42 -4.85
N ALA A 83 -12.13 -3.35 -3.97
CA ALA A 83 -11.30 -3.73 -2.83
C ALA A 83 -11.58 -5.19 -2.45
N GLY A 84 -10.65 -5.81 -1.73
CA GLY A 84 -10.89 -7.14 -1.18
C GLY A 84 -12.14 -7.20 -0.31
N SER A 85 -12.91 -8.29 -0.38
CA SER A 85 -14.15 -8.48 0.40
C SER A 85 -13.91 -8.29 1.90
N TYR A 86 -12.72 -8.67 2.39
CA TYR A 86 -12.38 -8.45 3.80
C TYR A 86 -12.22 -6.96 4.13
N ALA A 87 -11.58 -6.18 3.24
CA ALA A 87 -11.44 -4.72 3.39
C ALA A 87 -12.82 -4.03 3.35
N ALA A 88 -13.71 -4.45 2.43
CA ALA A 88 -15.08 -3.95 2.38
C ALA A 88 -15.80 -4.14 3.72
N GLY A 89 -15.61 -5.28 4.38
CA GLY A 89 -16.14 -5.54 5.73
C GLY A 89 -15.51 -4.68 6.82
N ILE A 90 -14.21 -4.33 6.70
CA ILE A 90 -13.52 -3.43 7.65
C ILE A 90 -14.13 -2.02 7.55
N PHE A 91 -14.35 -1.50 6.36
CA PHE A 91 -14.88 -0.15 6.15
C PHE A 91 -16.32 0.04 6.68
N GLN A 92 -17.03 -1.04 7.06
CA GLN A 92 -18.33 -0.97 7.73
C GLN A 92 -18.24 -0.95 9.26
N ARG A 93 -17.05 -1.16 9.83
CA ARG A 93 -16.87 -1.26 11.28
C ARG A 93 -16.57 0.10 11.89
N GLU A 94 -17.40 0.57 12.81
CA GLU A 94 -17.23 1.86 13.48
C GLU A 94 -15.87 2.01 14.20
N GLY A 95 -15.36 0.91 14.79
CA GLY A 95 -14.04 0.90 15.43
C GLY A 95 -12.91 1.14 14.42
N ALA A 96 -12.99 0.54 13.22
CA ALA A 96 -12.00 0.74 12.17
C ALA A 96 -12.05 2.18 11.61
N LYS A 97 -13.25 2.69 11.33
CA LYS A 97 -13.44 4.08 10.88
C LYS A 97 -12.86 5.08 11.88
N ARG A 98 -13.11 4.87 13.17
CA ARG A 98 -12.56 5.71 14.23
C ARG A 98 -11.03 5.68 14.24
N THR A 99 -10.41 4.49 14.18
CA THR A 99 -8.94 4.36 14.13
C THR A 99 -8.37 5.04 12.88
N MET A 100 -8.97 4.84 11.71
CA MET A 100 -8.54 5.51 10.48
C MET A 100 -8.62 7.04 10.59
N ARG A 101 -9.70 7.57 11.18
CA ARG A 101 -9.87 9.00 11.44
C ARG A 101 -8.79 9.55 12.37
N GLU A 102 -8.52 8.87 13.48
CA GLU A 102 -7.53 9.29 14.47
C GLU A 102 -6.11 9.29 13.89
N MET A 103 -5.76 8.27 13.10
CA MET A 103 -4.45 8.18 12.45
C MET A 103 -4.28 9.23 11.34
N ASP A 104 -5.29 9.44 10.52
CA ASP A 104 -5.30 10.45 9.47
C ASP A 104 -5.16 11.87 10.06
N ALA A 105 -5.94 12.20 11.08
CA ALA A 105 -5.87 13.49 11.78
C ALA A 105 -4.49 13.72 12.42
N LYS A 106 -3.92 12.70 13.07
CA LYS A 106 -2.58 12.78 13.66
C LYS A 106 -1.51 13.03 12.61
N PHE A 107 -1.63 12.41 11.43
CA PHE A 107 -0.67 12.63 10.36
C PHE A 107 -0.88 13.99 9.69
N ALA A 108 -2.13 14.43 9.50
CA ALA A 108 -2.48 15.75 9.00
C ALA A 108 -1.86 16.86 9.88
N GLU A 109 -1.98 16.74 11.20
CA GLU A 109 -1.36 17.69 12.16
C GLU A 109 0.15 17.78 11.96
N LYS A 110 0.85 16.67 11.78
CA LYS A 110 2.29 16.65 11.48
C LYS A 110 2.65 17.33 10.17
N CYS A 111 1.74 17.29 9.19
CA CYS A 111 1.88 17.98 7.92
C CYS A 111 1.43 19.45 7.99
N GLY A 112 1.05 19.96 9.17
CA GLY A 112 0.57 21.33 9.37
C GLY A 112 -0.87 21.55 8.92
N VAL A 113 -1.65 20.50 8.68
CA VAL A 113 -3.07 20.56 8.31
C VAL A 113 -3.91 20.28 9.55
N ASN A 114 -4.42 21.36 10.16
CA ASN A 114 -5.15 21.26 11.43
C ASN A 114 -6.68 21.28 11.23
N ASP A 115 -7.16 21.63 10.04
CA ASP A 115 -8.59 21.71 9.73
C ASP A 115 -8.85 21.18 8.31
N TYR A 116 -9.61 20.10 8.23
CA TYR A 116 -10.09 19.52 6.98
C TYR A 116 -11.40 18.76 7.22
N GLN A 117 -12.26 18.72 6.22
CA GLN A 117 -13.50 17.97 6.30
C GLN A 117 -13.20 16.47 6.20
N PHE A 118 -13.45 15.71 7.27
CA PHE A 118 -13.31 14.26 7.23
C PHE A 118 -14.52 13.60 6.51
N LEU A 119 -14.25 12.87 5.43
CA LEU A 119 -15.25 12.15 4.64
C LEU A 119 -15.11 10.60 4.77
N GLY A 120 -14.23 10.10 5.59
CA GLY A 120 -13.96 8.66 5.68
C GLY A 120 -15.17 7.81 6.12
N ASP A 121 -16.20 8.40 6.70
CA ASP A 121 -17.46 7.70 7.00
C ASP A 121 -18.25 7.34 5.73
N GLU A 122 -17.95 7.97 4.60
CA GLU A 122 -18.56 7.72 3.30
C GLU A 122 -17.78 6.70 2.45
N LEU A 123 -16.73 6.10 3.03
CA LEU A 123 -15.99 5.01 2.38
C LEU A 123 -16.94 3.90 1.95
N LYS A 124 -16.87 3.53 0.68
CA LYS A 124 -17.64 2.43 0.11
C LYS A 124 -16.79 1.57 -0.81
N VAL A 125 -17.22 0.35 -1.02
CA VAL A 125 -16.70 -0.56 -2.03
C VAL A 125 -17.86 -0.94 -2.94
N ASP A 126 -17.73 -0.65 -4.24
CA ASP A 126 -18.75 -0.99 -5.24
C ASP A 126 -18.59 -2.44 -5.73
N ILE A 127 -17.35 -2.91 -5.80
CA ILE A 127 -17.01 -4.26 -6.30
C ILE A 127 -16.07 -4.94 -5.28
N PRO A 128 -16.62 -5.69 -4.32
CA PRO A 128 -15.81 -6.51 -3.44
C PRO A 128 -15.27 -7.73 -4.21
N VAL A 129 -13.98 -8.01 -4.07
CA VAL A 129 -13.27 -9.08 -4.78
C VAL A 129 -12.55 -10.04 -3.84
N ASN A 130 -12.26 -11.25 -4.34
CA ASN A 130 -11.51 -12.30 -3.65
C ASN A 130 -10.41 -12.82 -4.56
N GLU A 131 -9.50 -13.65 -4.05
CA GLU A 131 -8.44 -14.28 -4.84
C GLU A 131 -9.01 -15.04 -6.04
N GLY A 132 -8.42 -14.81 -7.21
CA GLY A 132 -8.82 -15.41 -8.48
C GLY A 132 -9.94 -14.70 -9.21
N ASP A 133 -10.61 -13.73 -8.57
CA ASP A 133 -11.56 -12.87 -9.30
C ASP A 133 -10.83 -12.02 -10.36
N VAL A 134 -11.57 -11.62 -11.39
CA VAL A 134 -11.04 -10.87 -12.53
C VAL A 134 -11.82 -9.59 -12.74
N ILE A 135 -11.11 -8.47 -12.87
CA ILE A 135 -11.67 -7.17 -13.25
C ILE A 135 -11.21 -6.84 -14.67
N GLN A 136 -12.18 -6.74 -15.58
CA GLN A 136 -11.93 -6.22 -16.92
C GLN A 136 -12.02 -4.68 -16.90
N ALA A 137 -10.90 -4.00 -17.12
CA ALA A 137 -10.80 -2.55 -17.15
C ALA A 137 -10.29 -2.10 -18.53
N GLY A 138 -11.21 -1.87 -19.46
CA GLY A 138 -10.88 -1.63 -20.87
C GLY A 138 -10.17 -2.85 -21.48
N ASP A 139 -8.98 -2.62 -22.06
CA ASP A 139 -8.13 -3.68 -22.62
C ASP A 139 -7.23 -4.34 -21.56
N MET A 140 -7.27 -3.89 -20.29
CA MET A 140 -6.51 -4.46 -19.20
C MET A 140 -7.37 -5.45 -18.41
N CYS A 141 -6.83 -6.66 -18.20
CA CYS A 141 -7.46 -7.72 -17.41
C CYS A 141 -6.66 -7.92 -16.11
N PHE A 142 -7.27 -7.62 -14.97
CA PHE A 142 -6.62 -7.74 -13.66
C PHE A 142 -7.18 -8.92 -12.87
N GLU A 143 -6.34 -9.92 -12.60
CA GLU A 143 -6.63 -11.01 -11.68
C GLU A 143 -6.23 -10.58 -10.26
N ILE A 144 -7.05 -10.91 -9.28
CA ILE A 144 -6.85 -10.60 -7.87
C ILE A 144 -5.98 -11.68 -7.24
N ILE A 145 -5.00 -11.25 -6.46
CA ILE A 145 -4.16 -12.13 -5.64
C ILE A 145 -4.18 -11.68 -4.19
N ASP A 146 -4.50 -12.58 -3.26
CA ASP A 146 -4.41 -12.31 -1.83
C ASP A 146 -2.95 -12.26 -1.37
N LEU A 147 -2.61 -11.20 -0.67
CA LEU A 147 -1.27 -10.93 -0.14
C LEU A 147 -1.34 -10.60 1.36
N PRO A 148 -1.87 -11.48 2.23
CA PRO A 148 -1.90 -11.21 3.66
C PRO A 148 -0.49 -11.17 4.26
N GLY A 149 -0.37 -10.51 5.43
CA GLY A 149 0.88 -10.36 6.18
C GLY A 149 1.08 -8.95 6.71
N HIS A 150 0.99 -7.93 5.86
CA HIS A 150 0.92 -6.53 6.28
C HIS A 150 -0.46 -6.23 6.90
N THR A 151 -1.52 -6.56 6.19
CA THR A 151 -2.87 -6.65 6.75
C THR A 151 -3.50 -8.00 6.36
N ARG A 152 -4.63 -8.34 6.99
CA ARG A 152 -5.41 -9.53 6.58
C ARG A 152 -6.13 -9.33 5.26
N CYS A 153 -6.40 -8.08 4.89
CA CYS A 153 -7.15 -7.71 3.70
C CYS A 153 -6.27 -7.30 2.53
N SER A 154 -4.94 -7.39 2.66
CA SER A 154 -4.03 -7.02 1.57
C SER A 154 -4.22 -7.89 0.35
N ILE A 155 -4.41 -7.24 -0.80
CA ILE A 155 -4.51 -7.86 -2.12
C ILE A 155 -3.56 -7.17 -3.09
N GLY A 156 -3.24 -7.84 -4.18
CA GLY A 156 -2.61 -7.26 -5.37
C GLY A 156 -3.47 -7.49 -6.60
N PHE A 157 -3.17 -6.76 -7.67
CA PHE A 157 -3.86 -6.87 -8.96
C PHE A 157 -2.83 -7.21 -10.03
N ILE A 158 -3.03 -8.30 -10.77
CA ILE A 158 -2.08 -8.80 -11.76
C ILE A 158 -2.67 -8.66 -13.16
N CYS A 159 -2.04 -7.86 -14.00
CA CYS A 159 -2.29 -7.82 -15.43
C CYS A 159 -1.25 -8.71 -16.14
N LYS A 160 -1.60 -9.99 -16.35
CA LYS A 160 -0.67 -11.00 -16.89
C LYS A 160 -0.17 -10.64 -18.28
N GLU A 161 -1.03 -10.12 -19.17
CA GLU A 161 -0.69 -9.75 -20.55
C GLU A 161 0.35 -8.61 -20.59
N LYS A 162 0.42 -7.82 -19.52
CA LYS A 162 1.39 -6.72 -19.39
C LYS A 162 2.58 -7.07 -18.49
N GLY A 163 2.53 -8.22 -17.80
CA GLY A 163 3.49 -8.57 -16.77
C GLY A 163 3.53 -7.54 -15.63
N LEU A 164 2.37 -6.91 -15.33
CA LEU A 164 2.27 -5.83 -14.35
C LEU A 164 1.60 -6.34 -13.07
N LEU A 165 2.25 -6.13 -11.94
CA LEU A 165 1.69 -6.31 -10.60
C LEU A 165 1.48 -4.95 -9.95
N LEU A 166 0.25 -4.65 -9.54
CA LEU A 166 -0.05 -3.63 -8.56
C LEU A 166 0.09 -4.30 -7.20
N SER A 167 1.14 -3.99 -6.45
CA SER A 167 1.51 -4.75 -5.25
C SER A 167 0.87 -4.16 -3.98
N SER A 168 1.09 -4.80 -2.85
CA SER A 168 0.80 -4.24 -1.53
C SER A 168 2.06 -4.21 -0.68
N GLU A 169 2.03 -3.54 0.47
CA GLU A 169 3.15 -3.43 1.40
C GLU A 169 3.58 -4.75 2.03
N THR A 170 2.77 -5.81 1.90
CA THR A 170 3.16 -7.16 2.35
C THR A 170 4.46 -7.65 1.70
N LEU A 171 4.73 -7.20 0.47
CA LEU A 171 5.97 -7.55 -0.24
C LEU A 171 7.18 -6.73 0.24
N GLY A 172 6.95 -5.74 1.10
CA GLY A 172 7.92 -4.75 1.56
C GLY A 172 7.81 -3.42 0.82
N VAL A 173 8.41 -2.38 1.40
CA VAL A 173 8.41 -1.01 0.85
C VAL A 173 9.78 -0.72 0.25
N TYR A 174 9.79 -0.28 -1.02
CA TYR A 174 11.02 0.02 -1.74
C TYR A 174 11.55 1.42 -1.37
N ASP A 175 12.85 1.52 -1.08
CA ASP A 175 13.48 2.77 -0.63
C ASP A 175 13.95 3.70 -1.78
N GLY A 176 13.74 3.28 -3.02
CA GLY A 176 14.20 4.03 -4.18
C GLY A 176 15.63 3.73 -4.62
N GLU A 177 16.43 3.08 -3.78
CA GLU A 177 17.82 2.71 -4.08
C GLU A 177 17.95 1.19 -4.27
N LYS A 178 18.39 0.49 -3.23
CA LYS A 178 18.54 -0.98 -3.27
C LYS A 178 18.20 -1.59 -1.90
N ARG A 179 17.10 -1.14 -1.28
CA ARG A 179 16.59 -1.73 -0.04
C ARG A 179 15.09 -1.94 -0.10
N ILE A 180 14.64 -2.91 0.64
CA ILE A 180 13.24 -3.23 0.82
C ILE A 180 13.01 -3.28 2.33
N VAL A 181 12.17 -2.35 2.81
CA VAL A 181 11.79 -2.31 4.23
C VAL A 181 10.68 -3.33 4.46
N PRO A 182 10.87 -4.32 5.32
CA PRO A 182 9.82 -5.28 5.63
C PRO A 182 8.66 -4.62 6.36
N SER A 183 7.44 -5.05 6.05
CA SER A 183 6.21 -4.46 6.61
C SER A 183 5.16 -5.53 6.90
N TYR A 184 5.50 -6.54 7.74
CA TYR A 184 4.55 -7.54 8.23
C TYR A 184 3.98 -7.07 9.58
N LEU A 185 2.68 -6.70 9.61
CA LEU A 185 2.05 -6.12 10.80
C LEU A 185 0.92 -7.01 11.37
N VAL A 186 0.60 -8.12 10.69
CA VAL A 186 -0.43 -9.06 11.16
C VAL A 186 0.11 -10.48 11.29
N SER A 187 0.98 -10.90 10.37
CA SER A 187 1.60 -12.22 10.39
C SER A 187 2.88 -12.22 9.55
N TYR A 188 3.97 -12.69 10.14
CA TYR A 188 5.24 -12.90 9.43
C TYR A 188 5.14 -14.11 8.48
N SER A 189 4.56 -15.22 8.94
CA SER A 189 4.41 -16.43 8.13
C SER A 189 3.52 -16.21 6.91
N ASP A 190 2.44 -15.43 7.04
CA ASP A 190 1.60 -15.07 5.90
C ASP A 190 2.34 -14.16 4.91
N ALA A 191 3.13 -13.20 5.42
CA ALA A 191 3.93 -12.33 4.57
C ALA A 191 4.94 -13.13 3.73
N VAL A 192 5.66 -14.07 4.35
CA VAL A 192 6.58 -14.96 3.63
C VAL A 192 5.84 -15.81 2.59
N SER A 193 4.67 -16.33 2.93
CA SER A 193 3.84 -17.12 2.01
C SER A 193 3.36 -16.28 0.82
N SER A 194 2.95 -15.03 1.05
CA SER A 194 2.56 -14.07 0.01
C SER A 194 3.72 -13.74 -0.92
N ILE A 195 4.91 -13.52 -0.36
CA ILE A 195 6.14 -13.29 -1.14
C ILE A 195 6.45 -14.51 -2.02
N GLU A 196 6.40 -15.73 -1.46
CA GLU A 196 6.64 -16.95 -2.23
C GLU A 196 5.61 -17.19 -3.34
N LYS A 197 4.36 -16.75 -3.13
CA LYS A 197 3.32 -16.78 -4.15
C LYS A 197 3.70 -15.87 -5.33
N VAL A 198 4.09 -14.64 -5.06
CA VAL A 198 4.47 -13.65 -6.08
C VAL A 198 5.73 -14.07 -6.85
N LYS A 199 6.71 -14.68 -6.19
CA LYS A 199 7.95 -15.17 -6.84
C LYS A 199 7.71 -16.21 -7.93
N LYS A 200 6.56 -16.87 -7.95
CA LYS A 200 6.20 -17.87 -8.97
C LYS A 200 5.55 -17.25 -10.22
N LEU A 201 5.31 -15.93 -10.21
CA LEU A 201 4.63 -15.23 -11.29
C LEU A 201 5.64 -14.59 -12.25
N ASP A 202 5.28 -14.50 -13.53
CA ASP A 202 6.08 -13.79 -14.55
C ASP A 202 5.76 -12.28 -14.49
N ILE A 203 6.39 -11.58 -13.53
CA ILE A 203 6.23 -10.15 -13.32
C ILE A 203 7.42 -9.40 -13.94
N LYS A 204 7.12 -8.43 -14.81
CA LYS A 204 8.10 -7.56 -15.49
C LYS A 204 8.13 -6.15 -14.90
N ARG A 205 7.03 -5.73 -14.30
CA ARG A 205 6.87 -4.40 -13.69
C ARG A 205 6.06 -4.50 -12.41
N ILE A 206 6.45 -3.76 -11.41
CA ILE A 206 5.71 -3.60 -10.16
C ILE A 206 5.33 -2.14 -10.00
N LEU A 207 4.05 -1.86 -9.74
CA LEU A 207 3.61 -0.61 -9.15
C LEU A 207 3.60 -0.80 -7.64
N ALA A 208 4.56 -0.18 -6.97
CA ALA A 208 4.78 -0.32 -5.53
C ALA A 208 4.10 0.83 -4.77
N PRO A 209 3.43 0.53 -3.63
CA PRO A 209 2.88 1.56 -2.75
C PRO A 209 3.94 2.58 -2.36
N HIS A 210 3.54 3.83 -2.18
CA HIS A 210 4.38 4.97 -1.78
C HIS A 210 5.54 5.32 -2.73
N TYR A 211 5.95 4.43 -3.64
CA TYR A 211 7.07 4.67 -4.55
C TYR A 211 6.64 4.92 -6.00
N GLY A 212 5.71 4.10 -6.53
CA GLY A 212 5.28 4.15 -7.92
C GLY A 212 5.81 2.99 -8.77
N ILE A 213 5.88 3.20 -10.09
CA ILE A 213 6.26 2.14 -11.03
C ILE A 213 7.78 1.87 -11.00
N LEU A 214 8.14 0.64 -10.71
CA LEU A 214 9.52 0.18 -10.79
C LEU A 214 9.92 -0.07 -12.25
N ASN A 215 11.12 0.34 -12.64
CA ASN A 215 11.70 -0.05 -13.93
C ASN A 215 12.09 -1.56 -13.92
N GLU A 216 12.61 -2.08 -15.04
CA GLU A 216 12.92 -3.52 -15.15
C GLU A 216 14.02 -3.96 -14.18
N GLU A 217 15.07 -3.16 -14.01
CA GLU A 217 16.16 -3.45 -13.08
C GLU A 217 15.67 -3.42 -11.63
N GLN A 218 14.90 -2.39 -11.26
CA GLN A 218 14.31 -2.26 -9.94
C GLN A 218 13.31 -3.39 -9.64
N THR A 219 12.48 -3.75 -10.62
CA THR A 219 11.52 -4.87 -10.49
C THR A 219 12.27 -6.19 -10.26
N LYS A 220 13.30 -6.45 -11.06
CA LYS A 220 14.13 -7.64 -10.87
C LYS A 220 14.78 -7.65 -9.49
N TYR A 221 15.40 -6.54 -9.08
CA TYR A 221 16.01 -6.42 -7.77
C TYR A 221 14.97 -6.69 -6.66
N PHE A 222 13.78 -6.09 -6.76
CA PHE A 222 12.72 -6.25 -5.78
C PHE A 222 12.28 -7.71 -5.64
N LEU A 223 11.99 -8.38 -6.75
CA LEU A 223 11.58 -9.80 -6.78
C LEU A 223 12.67 -10.74 -6.25
N ASP A 224 13.94 -10.46 -6.57
CA ASP A 224 15.06 -11.29 -6.11
C ASP A 224 15.31 -11.15 -4.60
N ASN A 225 15.01 -9.97 -4.00
CA ASN A 225 15.44 -9.62 -2.64
C ASN A 225 14.29 -9.48 -1.61
N MET A 226 13.01 -9.36 -2.00
CA MET A 226 11.91 -9.13 -1.05
C MET A 226 11.80 -10.21 0.03
N LYS A 227 12.08 -11.48 -0.32
CA LYS A 227 12.08 -12.58 0.65
C LYS A 227 13.21 -12.46 1.65
N SER A 228 14.43 -12.33 1.16
CA SER A 228 15.61 -12.23 2.03
C SER A 228 15.57 -10.97 2.90
N ALA A 229 14.99 -9.86 2.41
CA ALA A 229 14.78 -8.67 3.22
C ALA A 229 13.87 -8.96 4.43
N SER A 230 12.72 -9.61 4.22
CA SER A 230 11.80 -9.99 5.28
C SER A 230 12.40 -11.01 6.25
N GLU A 231 13.06 -12.05 5.74
CA GLU A 231 13.70 -13.08 6.56
C GLU A 231 14.87 -12.54 7.38
N ASN A 232 15.72 -11.70 6.79
CA ASN A 232 16.85 -11.10 7.50
C ASN A 232 16.40 -10.17 8.63
N ALA A 233 15.37 -9.36 8.41
CA ALA A 233 14.82 -8.51 9.46
C ALA A 233 14.22 -9.34 10.60
N ALA A 234 13.43 -10.38 10.27
CA ALA A 234 12.88 -11.30 11.27
C ALA A 234 13.98 -12.01 12.08
N HIS A 235 15.04 -12.50 11.43
CA HIS A 235 16.17 -13.12 12.09
C HIS A 235 16.95 -12.16 12.99
N LYS A 236 17.14 -10.89 12.57
CA LYS A 236 17.79 -9.86 13.40
C LYS A 236 16.96 -9.56 14.65
N ILE A 237 15.65 -9.37 14.50
CA ILE A 237 14.72 -9.17 15.61
C ILE A 237 14.78 -10.39 16.56
N LEU A 238 14.64 -11.61 16.05
CA LEU A 238 14.68 -12.84 16.84
C LEU A 238 16.00 -12.99 17.60
N LYS A 239 17.13 -12.71 16.94
CA LYS A 239 18.45 -12.77 17.57
C LYS A 239 18.54 -11.74 18.70
N SER A 240 18.16 -10.49 18.46
CA SER A 240 18.18 -9.42 19.46
C SER A 240 17.32 -9.77 20.68
N LEU A 241 16.14 -10.37 20.46
CA LEU A 241 15.28 -10.87 21.55
C LEU A 241 15.97 -11.98 22.37
N LYS A 242 16.62 -12.94 21.71
CA LYS A 242 17.38 -14.03 22.37
C LYS A 242 18.60 -13.51 23.12
N ASP A 243 19.23 -12.45 22.63
CA ASP A 243 20.37 -11.78 23.26
C ASP A 243 19.91 -10.85 24.44
N GLY A 244 18.62 -10.77 24.74
CA GLY A 244 18.03 -10.02 25.86
C GLY A 244 17.89 -8.52 25.63
N LYS A 245 17.95 -8.03 24.37
CA LYS A 245 17.69 -6.62 24.05
C LYS A 245 16.24 -6.24 24.35
N SER A 246 16.05 -5.03 24.84
CA SER A 246 14.72 -4.42 24.98
C SER A 246 14.09 -4.11 23.63
N SER A 247 12.76 -3.93 23.60
CA SER A 247 12.06 -3.52 22.37
C SER A 247 12.57 -2.16 21.86
N ASP A 248 12.88 -1.21 22.75
CA ASP A 248 13.41 0.11 22.37
C ASP A 248 14.78 0.02 21.67
N GLU A 249 15.66 -0.86 22.16
CA GLU A 249 16.96 -1.12 21.50
C GLU A 249 16.77 -1.73 20.11
N ILE A 250 15.82 -2.66 19.95
CA ILE A 250 15.53 -3.28 18.66
C ILE A 250 14.92 -2.27 17.70
N ILE A 251 14.00 -1.41 18.15
CA ILE A 251 13.42 -0.32 17.36
C ILE A 251 14.53 0.65 16.91
N SER A 252 15.45 1.01 17.81
CA SER A 252 16.58 1.87 17.47
C SER A 252 17.48 1.26 16.40
N ASP A 253 17.80 -0.05 16.51
CA ASP A 253 18.58 -0.76 15.51
C ASP A 253 17.86 -0.81 14.15
N PHE A 254 16.55 -1.07 14.14
CA PHE A 254 15.73 -1.09 12.92
C PHE A 254 15.68 0.29 12.26
N LYS A 255 15.48 1.37 13.02
CA LYS A 255 15.53 2.73 12.50
C LYS A 255 16.90 3.07 11.91
N ALA A 256 17.98 2.71 12.58
CA ALA A 256 19.32 2.95 12.07
C ALA A 256 19.58 2.26 10.72
N GLU A 257 18.97 1.10 10.49
CA GLU A 257 19.10 0.36 9.25
C GLU A 257 18.17 0.86 8.14
N PHE A 258 16.94 1.23 8.45
CA PHE A 258 15.89 1.45 7.44
C PHE A 258 15.34 2.88 7.39
N TRP A 259 15.31 3.64 8.48
CA TRP A 259 14.65 4.93 8.54
C TRP A 259 15.56 6.09 8.15
N HIS A 260 15.92 6.14 6.87
CA HIS A 260 16.71 7.22 6.26
C HIS A 260 16.29 7.41 4.80
N GLY A 261 16.85 8.44 4.13
CA GLY A 261 16.56 8.74 2.73
C GLY A 261 15.04 8.81 2.46
N TYR A 262 14.60 8.16 1.41
CA TYR A 262 13.20 8.15 0.97
C TYR A 262 12.23 7.57 2.03
N ILE A 263 12.66 6.55 2.78
CA ILE A 263 11.80 5.95 3.83
C ILE A 263 11.44 6.97 4.91
N LYS A 264 12.38 7.87 5.26
CA LYS A 264 12.13 8.95 6.23
C LYS A 264 11.15 10.01 5.70
N GLU A 265 11.03 10.14 4.38
CA GLU A 265 10.11 11.08 3.75
C GLU A 265 8.66 10.55 3.71
N ILE A 266 8.49 9.22 3.69
CA ILE A 266 7.15 8.58 3.62
C ILE A 266 6.63 8.14 4.98
N TYR A 267 7.50 7.72 5.91
CA TYR A 267 7.11 7.28 7.24
C TYR A 267 7.63 8.25 8.31
N PRO A 268 6.73 8.90 9.09
CA PRO A 268 7.15 9.62 10.28
C PRO A 268 7.73 8.67 11.33
N GLU A 269 8.54 9.21 12.24
CA GLU A 269 9.30 8.42 13.20
C GLU A 269 8.41 7.51 14.07
N ASP A 270 7.30 8.03 14.55
CA ASP A 270 6.37 7.25 15.37
C ASP A 270 5.62 6.14 14.59
N ALA A 271 5.46 6.28 13.27
CA ALA A 271 4.91 5.21 12.44
C ALA A 271 5.91 4.06 12.28
N ILE A 272 7.19 4.36 12.04
CA ILE A 272 8.22 3.31 11.96
C ILE A 272 8.44 2.66 13.33
N ASP A 273 8.36 3.41 14.43
CA ASP A 273 8.45 2.88 15.79
C ASP A 273 7.30 1.92 16.08
N LEU A 274 6.06 2.31 15.76
CA LEU A 274 4.87 1.49 15.93
C LEU A 274 4.95 0.21 15.09
N ASN A 275 5.27 0.33 13.79
CA ASN A 275 5.37 -0.81 12.88
C ASN A 275 6.44 -1.80 13.36
N THR A 276 7.60 -1.29 13.78
CA THR A 276 8.68 -2.15 14.32
C THR A 276 8.26 -2.83 15.61
N SER A 277 7.58 -2.11 16.52
CA SER A 277 7.04 -2.69 17.75
C SER A 277 6.09 -3.86 17.48
N ILE A 278 5.18 -3.70 16.50
CA ILE A 278 4.27 -4.77 16.06
C ILE A 278 5.06 -5.96 15.50
N MET A 279 6.06 -5.70 14.64
CA MET A 279 6.89 -6.76 14.08
C MET A 279 7.66 -7.53 15.17
N ILE A 280 8.16 -6.87 16.21
CA ILE A 280 8.83 -7.51 17.35
C ILE A 280 7.87 -8.49 18.04
N GLU A 281 6.63 -8.07 18.33
CA GLU A 281 5.64 -8.94 18.98
C GLU A 281 5.24 -10.13 18.11
N LEU A 282 5.12 -9.93 16.79
CA LEU A 282 4.86 -11.03 15.86
C LEU A 282 6.01 -12.04 15.83
N ILE A 283 7.25 -11.58 15.77
CA ILE A 283 8.42 -12.48 15.78
C ILE A 283 8.52 -13.23 17.11
N ARG A 284 8.22 -12.55 18.25
CA ARG A 284 8.16 -13.21 19.55
C ARG A 284 7.10 -14.30 19.57
N LYS A 285 5.95 -14.06 19.00
CA LYS A 285 4.81 -15.00 18.96
C LYS A 285 5.02 -16.16 17.98
N GLU A 286 5.59 -15.90 16.80
CA GLU A 286 5.63 -16.88 15.71
C GLU A 286 6.95 -17.69 15.69
N LEU A 287 8.08 -17.15 16.23
CA LEU A 287 9.40 -17.76 16.10
C LEU A 287 10.10 -18.07 17.45
N MET A 288 9.54 -17.65 18.61
CA MET A 288 10.07 -18.02 19.92
C MET A 288 9.21 -19.10 20.59
#